data_9d64521b91a22d3aeb8bdbd6ef0e8942
#
_entry.id   9d64521b91a22d3aeb8bdbd6ef0e8942
#
_cell.length_a   1.000
_cell.length_b   1.000
_cell.length_c   1.000
_cell.angle_alpha   90.00
_cell.angle_beta   90.00
_cell.angle_gamma   90.00
#
_symmetry.space_group_name_H-M   'P 1'
#
loop_
_entity.id
_entity.type
_entity.pdbx_description
1 polymer ?
#
loop_
_entity_poly.entity_id
_entity_poly.type
_entity_poly.pdbx_seq_one_letter_code
_entity_poly.pdbx_strand_id
1 'polypeptide(L)'
;DDLETTLKAVEEQFGSYLHQVKWLNMGGGHHITREDYDVDLLISEIKRIRETYNLEVYIEPGEAIALNAGYLATEVLDIVENGMEILVLDASATCHMPDVLEMPYRPPLRNGFEAQEKAHTYRLSSNTCLTGDVIGDYSFENPIQIGDRLYFEDMAIYSFVKNNTFNGIGLPSLYLMDEQGDCSLVKAFGYQDFKGRLS
;
A
#
# COMPACT_ATOMS: atom_id res chain seq x y z
N ASP A 1 12.22 -22.46 -2.28
CA ASP A 1 11.23 -21.40 -2.14
C ASP A 1 10.93 -21.16 -0.65
N ASP A 2 10.62 -19.93 -0.26
CA ASP A 2 10.43 -19.53 1.15
C ASP A 2 9.23 -20.25 1.79
N LEU A 3 8.17 -20.48 1.02
CA LEU A 3 7.01 -21.24 1.47
C LEU A 3 7.36 -22.69 1.85
N GLU A 4 8.07 -23.40 0.96
CA GLU A 4 8.50 -24.77 1.25
C GLU A 4 9.44 -24.84 2.45
N THR A 5 10.37 -23.88 2.55
CA THR A 5 11.31 -23.80 3.68
C THR A 5 10.57 -23.60 4.99
N THR A 6 9.59 -22.67 4.99
CA THR A 6 8.75 -22.41 6.17
C THR A 6 7.91 -23.62 6.55
N LEU A 7 7.26 -24.28 5.58
CA LEU A 7 6.44 -25.46 5.85
C LEU A 7 7.28 -26.62 6.37
N LYS A 8 8.46 -26.87 5.83
CA LYS A 8 9.40 -27.88 6.37
C LYS A 8 9.75 -27.61 7.83
N ALA A 9 10.07 -26.36 8.18
CA ALA A 9 10.37 -26.00 9.57
C ALA A 9 9.15 -26.19 10.49
N VAL A 10 7.95 -25.87 10.02
CA VAL A 10 6.69 -26.11 10.75
C VAL A 10 6.47 -27.62 10.97
N GLU A 11 6.66 -28.43 9.95
CA GLU A 11 6.49 -29.88 10.03
C GLU A 11 7.52 -30.54 10.96
N GLU A 12 8.78 -30.09 10.89
CA GLU A 12 9.85 -30.59 11.76
C GLU A 12 9.59 -30.28 13.25
N GLN A 13 9.10 -29.11 13.56
CA GLN A 13 8.91 -28.67 14.94
C GLN A 13 7.52 -28.98 15.49
N PHE A 14 6.48 -28.94 14.66
CA PHE A 14 5.09 -29.03 15.08
C PHE A 14 4.31 -30.18 14.43
N GLY A 15 4.95 -31.04 13.63
CA GLY A 15 4.27 -32.11 12.89
C GLY A 15 3.39 -33.03 13.77
N SER A 16 3.83 -33.35 14.98
CA SER A 16 3.03 -34.12 15.93
C SER A 16 1.73 -33.42 16.38
N TYR A 17 1.71 -32.09 16.38
CA TYR A 17 0.54 -31.28 16.71
C TYR A 17 -0.38 -31.14 15.50
N LEU A 18 0.16 -31.09 14.29
CA LEU A 18 -0.64 -30.98 13.06
C LEU A 18 -1.64 -32.12 12.90
N HIS A 19 -1.33 -33.30 13.38
CA HIS A 19 -2.28 -34.46 13.43
C HIS A 19 -3.40 -34.26 14.45
N GLN A 20 -3.33 -33.32 15.36
CA GLN A 20 -4.28 -33.13 16.46
C GLN A 20 -5.19 -31.89 16.24
N VAL A 21 -4.85 -31.02 15.28
CA VAL A 21 -5.63 -29.83 14.99
C VAL A 21 -6.58 -30.04 13.81
N LYS A 22 -7.64 -29.26 13.75
CA LYS A 22 -8.64 -29.34 12.67
C LYS A 22 -8.27 -28.49 11.46
N TRP A 23 -7.46 -27.48 11.66
CA TRP A 23 -7.06 -26.55 10.62
C TRP A 23 -5.68 -25.96 10.91
N LEU A 24 -5.03 -25.51 9.85
CA LEU A 24 -3.80 -24.70 9.86
C LEU A 24 -4.05 -23.41 9.09
N ASN A 25 -3.79 -22.28 9.71
CA ASN A 25 -3.75 -20.99 9.00
C ASN A 25 -2.30 -20.66 8.65
N MET A 26 -2.02 -20.56 7.36
CA MET A 26 -0.68 -20.22 6.83
C MET A 26 -0.42 -18.70 6.79
N GLY A 27 -1.39 -17.91 7.26
CA GLY A 27 -1.28 -16.46 7.36
C GLY A 27 -1.38 -15.70 6.05
N GLY A 28 -0.91 -14.46 6.07
CA GLY A 28 -0.85 -13.55 4.94
C GLY A 28 0.47 -13.64 4.16
N GLY A 29 0.72 -12.63 3.33
CA GLY A 29 1.95 -12.56 2.51
C GLY A 29 1.92 -13.43 1.25
N HIS A 30 0.80 -14.06 0.95
CA HIS A 30 0.60 -14.82 -0.28
C HIS A 30 0.14 -13.87 -1.39
N HIS A 31 1.10 -13.40 -2.20
CA HIS A 31 0.86 -12.43 -3.28
C HIS A 31 0.30 -13.10 -4.55
N ILE A 32 -0.79 -13.83 -4.41
CA ILE A 32 -1.35 -14.72 -5.44
C ILE A 32 -1.81 -14.02 -6.73
N THR A 33 -1.86 -12.71 -6.75
CA THR A 33 -2.20 -11.89 -7.92
C THR A 33 -0.98 -11.31 -8.64
N ARG A 34 0.22 -11.53 -8.12
CA ARG A 34 1.46 -11.10 -8.78
C ARG A 34 1.85 -12.11 -9.87
N GLU A 35 2.35 -11.61 -10.99
CA GLU A 35 2.77 -12.43 -12.14
C GLU A 35 3.92 -13.40 -11.82
N ASP A 36 4.79 -13.04 -10.89
CA ASP A 36 5.97 -13.81 -10.47
C ASP A 36 5.70 -14.73 -9.27
N TYR A 37 4.47 -14.80 -8.77
CA TYR A 37 4.11 -15.69 -7.65
C TYR A 37 3.77 -17.10 -8.15
N ASP A 38 4.43 -18.10 -7.59
CA ASP A 38 4.18 -19.51 -7.93
C ASP A 38 2.90 -20.04 -7.26
N VAL A 39 1.76 -19.78 -7.92
CA VAL A 39 0.45 -20.23 -7.46
C VAL A 39 0.34 -21.75 -7.49
N ASP A 40 0.98 -22.43 -8.44
CA ASP A 40 0.93 -23.88 -8.56
C ASP A 40 1.65 -24.55 -7.39
N LEU A 41 2.79 -23.99 -6.97
CA LEU A 41 3.47 -24.44 -5.76
C LEU A 41 2.59 -24.26 -4.53
N LEU A 42 1.96 -23.09 -4.34
CA LEU A 42 1.03 -22.85 -3.22
C LEU A 42 -0.09 -23.90 -3.19
N ILE A 43 -0.71 -24.14 -4.34
CA ILE A 43 -1.80 -25.14 -4.45
C ILE A 43 -1.30 -26.54 -4.11
N SER A 44 -0.11 -26.92 -4.59
CA SER A 44 0.47 -28.24 -4.32
C SER A 44 0.76 -28.44 -2.84
N GLU A 45 1.35 -27.43 -2.19
CA GLU A 45 1.64 -27.47 -0.75
C GLU A 45 0.38 -27.49 0.12
N ILE A 46 -0.65 -26.69 -0.24
CA ILE A 46 -1.95 -26.75 0.45
C ILE A 46 -2.55 -28.16 0.36
N LYS A 47 -2.56 -28.79 -0.82
CA LYS A 47 -3.06 -30.15 -1.02
C LYS A 47 -2.26 -31.15 -0.19
N ARG A 48 -0.94 -31.07 -0.24
CA ARG A 48 -0.04 -31.96 0.50
C ARG A 48 -0.29 -31.92 2.01
N ILE A 49 -0.35 -30.72 2.58
CA ILE A 49 -0.61 -30.53 4.02
C ILE A 49 -1.99 -31.06 4.42
N ARG A 50 -3.02 -30.75 3.63
CA ARG A 50 -4.38 -31.25 3.88
C ARG A 50 -4.45 -32.77 3.89
N GLU A 51 -3.82 -33.39 2.92
CA GLU A 51 -3.83 -34.87 2.78
C GLU A 51 -2.97 -35.55 3.86
N THR A 52 -1.78 -34.99 4.16
CA THR A 52 -0.85 -35.57 5.13
C THR A 52 -1.42 -35.55 6.55
N TYR A 53 -2.03 -34.43 6.94
CA TYR A 53 -2.46 -34.22 8.33
C TYR A 53 -3.98 -34.32 8.54
N ASN A 54 -4.75 -34.50 7.46
CA ASN A 54 -6.22 -34.55 7.48
C ASN A 54 -6.83 -33.30 8.16
N LEU A 55 -6.39 -32.10 7.74
CA LEU A 55 -6.83 -30.82 8.28
C LEU A 55 -7.26 -29.86 7.16
N GLU A 56 -7.94 -28.78 7.51
CA GLU A 56 -8.24 -27.70 6.60
C GLU A 56 -7.11 -26.65 6.61
N VAL A 57 -6.82 -26.04 5.44
CA VAL A 57 -5.83 -24.96 5.32
C VAL A 57 -6.55 -23.67 5.02
N TYR A 58 -6.19 -22.62 5.76
CA TYR A 58 -6.61 -21.24 5.55
C TYR A 58 -5.40 -20.39 5.16
N ILE A 59 -5.64 -19.39 4.33
CA ILE A 59 -4.68 -18.34 3.96
C ILE A 59 -5.35 -16.96 4.05
N GLU A 60 -4.56 -15.92 4.24
CA GLU A 60 -5.04 -14.53 4.42
C GLU A 60 -4.41 -13.59 3.37
N PRO A 61 -4.67 -13.76 2.07
CA PRO A 61 -4.00 -13.01 1.00
C PRO A 61 -4.58 -11.59 0.85
N GLY A 62 -4.35 -10.72 1.85
CA GLY A 62 -4.98 -9.39 1.94
C GLY A 62 -4.72 -8.50 0.73
N GLU A 63 -3.49 -8.38 0.28
CA GLU A 63 -3.12 -7.60 -0.91
C GLU A 63 -3.90 -8.05 -2.16
N ALA A 64 -4.03 -9.34 -2.37
CA ALA A 64 -4.70 -9.90 -3.55
C ALA A 64 -6.18 -9.49 -3.70
N ILE A 65 -6.84 -9.12 -2.59
CA ILE A 65 -8.26 -8.74 -2.60
C ILE A 65 -8.47 -7.34 -3.20
N ALA A 66 -7.51 -6.43 -3.03
CA ALA A 66 -7.66 -5.03 -3.41
C ALA A 66 -6.46 -4.47 -4.21
N LEU A 67 -5.60 -5.35 -4.75
CA LEU A 67 -4.48 -4.95 -5.60
C LEU A 67 -5.01 -4.15 -6.81
N ASN A 68 -4.38 -3.02 -7.07
CA ASN A 68 -4.72 -2.11 -8.17
C ASN A 68 -6.18 -1.58 -8.14
N ALA A 69 -6.87 -1.67 -7.00
CA ALA A 69 -8.28 -1.26 -6.89
C ALA A 69 -8.46 0.22 -6.53
N GLY A 70 -7.41 0.96 -6.20
CA GLY A 70 -7.54 2.36 -5.80
C GLY A 70 -6.34 3.24 -6.06
N TYR A 71 -6.63 4.52 -6.27
CA TYR A 71 -5.66 5.59 -6.44
C TYR A 71 -5.81 6.61 -5.31
N LEU A 72 -4.69 7.19 -4.88
CA LEU A 72 -4.69 8.43 -4.10
C LEU A 72 -4.33 9.59 -5.04
N ALA A 73 -5.30 10.45 -5.32
CA ALA A 73 -5.08 11.69 -6.04
C ALA A 73 -4.58 12.76 -5.09
N THR A 74 -3.55 13.49 -5.47
CA THR A 74 -2.95 14.59 -4.70
C THR A 74 -2.63 15.77 -5.62
N GLU A 75 -2.59 16.96 -5.04
CA GLU A 75 -2.24 18.20 -5.74
C GLU A 75 -0.89 18.74 -5.25
N VAL A 76 -0.08 19.27 -6.16
CA VAL A 76 1.16 19.95 -5.85
C VAL A 76 0.83 21.34 -5.33
N LEU A 77 1.08 21.58 -4.05
CA LEU A 77 0.80 22.85 -3.38
C LEU A 77 1.92 23.86 -3.55
N ASP A 78 3.18 23.41 -3.55
CA ASP A 78 4.35 24.24 -3.66
C ASP A 78 5.55 23.45 -4.20
N ILE A 79 6.55 24.19 -4.72
CA ILE A 79 7.83 23.64 -5.17
C ILE A 79 8.93 24.43 -4.48
N VAL A 80 9.72 23.76 -3.66
CA VAL A 80 10.79 24.39 -2.88
C VAL A 80 12.15 23.78 -3.23
N GLU A 81 13.20 24.60 -3.14
CA GLU A 81 14.60 24.19 -3.36
C GLU A 81 15.29 24.01 -2.01
N ASN A 82 15.80 22.81 -1.75
CA ASN A 82 16.66 22.52 -0.61
C ASN A 82 17.64 21.39 -0.94
N GLY A 83 18.70 21.74 -1.66
CA GLY A 83 19.67 20.77 -2.20
C GLY A 83 19.15 19.97 -3.39
N MET A 84 17.83 19.93 -3.57
CA MET A 84 17.09 19.43 -4.74
C MET A 84 15.70 20.07 -4.75
N GLU A 85 14.99 19.95 -5.86
CA GLU A 85 13.59 20.38 -5.93
C GLU A 85 12.68 19.40 -5.17
N ILE A 86 11.81 19.98 -4.32
CA ILE A 86 10.88 19.22 -3.47
C ILE A 86 9.46 19.67 -3.81
N LEU A 87 8.61 18.73 -4.18
CA LEU A 87 7.17 18.96 -4.35
C LEU A 87 6.49 18.81 -2.99
N VAL A 88 5.84 19.87 -2.53
CA VAL A 88 4.99 19.85 -1.35
C VAL A 88 3.58 19.50 -1.78
N LEU A 89 3.06 18.35 -1.29
CA LEU A 89 1.77 17.80 -1.67
C LEU A 89 0.72 18.03 -0.58
N ASP A 90 -0.56 17.98 -0.94
CA ASP A 90 -1.66 17.84 0.01
C ASP A 90 -1.85 16.41 0.51
N ALA A 91 -1.11 15.44 -0.03
CA ALA A 91 -0.96 14.10 0.53
C ALA A 91 0.23 14.01 1.49
N SER A 92 0.20 13.03 2.38
CA SER A 92 1.21 12.82 3.43
C SER A 92 1.51 11.33 3.56
N ALA A 93 2.79 10.99 3.62
CA ALA A 93 3.18 9.61 3.95
C ALA A 93 2.66 9.23 5.34
N THR A 94 2.85 10.11 6.33
CA THR A 94 2.39 9.87 7.71
C THR A 94 0.88 9.69 7.82
N CYS A 95 0.08 10.52 7.11
CA CYS A 95 -1.37 10.54 7.28
C CYS A 95 -2.11 9.62 6.31
N HIS A 96 -1.64 9.48 5.07
CA HIS A 96 -2.41 8.83 4.01
C HIS A 96 -1.80 7.52 3.53
N MET A 97 -0.51 7.29 3.76
CA MET A 97 0.20 6.08 3.36
C MET A 97 1.31 5.72 4.38
N PRO A 98 0.95 5.46 5.66
CA PRO A 98 1.95 5.30 6.73
C PRO A 98 2.92 4.15 6.51
N ASP A 99 2.56 3.13 5.75
CA ASP A 99 3.46 2.02 5.42
C ASP A 99 4.70 2.46 4.62
N VAL A 100 4.64 3.60 3.93
CA VAL A 100 5.83 4.21 3.30
C VAL A 100 6.93 4.50 4.34
N LEU A 101 6.55 4.84 5.57
CA LEU A 101 7.48 5.12 6.68
C LEU A 101 7.72 3.91 7.59
N GLU A 102 6.69 3.09 7.81
CA GLU A 102 6.73 1.93 8.72
C GLU A 102 7.42 0.71 8.09
N MET A 103 7.20 0.48 6.82
CA MET A 103 7.78 -0.61 6.01
C MET A 103 8.37 -0.03 4.71
N PRO A 104 9.45 0.76 4.79
CA PRO A 104 9.87 1.68 3.74
C PRO A 104 9.80 1.10 2.32
N TYR A 105 8.93 1.68 1.50
CA TYR A 105 8.82 1.42 0.08
C TYR A 105 8.48 2.72 -0.64
N ARG A 106 8.71 2.77 -1.94
CA ARG A 106 8.32 3.89 -2.78
C ARG A 106 7.02 3.51 -3.50
N PRO A 107 5.88 4.20 -3.20
CA PRO A 107 4.59 3.88 -3.81
C PRO A 107 4.66 4.03 -5.34
N PRO A 108 4.01 3.14 -6.11
CA PRO A 108 3.86 3.35 -7.55
C PRO A 108 3.13 4.68 -7.82
N LEU A 109 3.65 5.43 -8.79
CA LEU A 109 3.10 6.71 -9.19
C LEU A 109 2.87 6.74 -10.70
N ARG A 110 1.66 7.07 -11.13
CA ARG A 110 1.33 7.15 -12.55
C ARG A 110 2.19 8.18 -13.25
N ASN A 111 2.87 7.78 -14.31
CA ASN A 111 3.85 8.59 -15.05
C ASN A 111 5.04 9.10 -14.20
N GLY A 112 5.25 8.50 -13.03
CA GLY A 112 6.44 8.69 -12.21
C GLY A 112 7.42 7.54 -12.42
N PHE A 113 8.69 7.87 -12.58
CA PHE A 113 9.78 6.92 -12.87
C PHE A 113 10.78 6.92 -11.72
N GLU A 114 11.78 6.04 -11.81
CA GLU A 114 12.88 6.03 -10.83
C GLU A 114 13.62 7.38 -10.82
N ALA A 115 14.13 7.75 -9.66
CA ALA A 115 14.89 8.99 -9.54
C ALA A 115 16.02 9.04 -10.56
N GLN A 116 16.14 10.16 -11.27
CA GLN A 116 17.13 10.41 -12.34
C GLN A 116 16.93 9.58 -13.63
N GLU A 117 15.89 8.78 -13.75
CA GLU A 117 15.59 8.07 -14.99
C GLU A 117 15.10 9.02 -16.09
N LYS A 118 14.36 10.06 -15.71
CA LYS A 118 13.81 11.10 -16.60
C LYS A 118 14.42 12.47 -16.31
N ALA A 119 14.09 13.43 -17.16
CA ALA A 119 14.73 14.75 -17.19
C ALA A 119 14.56 15.56 -15.89
N HIS A 120 13.43 15.39 -15.19
CA HIS A 120 13.06 16.22 -14.04
C HIS A 120 12.90 15.35 -12.80
N THR A 121 13.77 15.47 -11.82
CA THR A 121 13.75 14.69 -10.57
C THR A 121 13.33 15.55 -9.41
N TYR A 122 12.35 15.07 -8.65
CA TYR A 122 11.81 15.72 -7.46
C TYR A 122 11.74 14.79 -6.29
N ARG A 123 11.90 15.33 -5.09
CA ARG A 123 11.46 14.67 -3.85
C ARG A 123 10.01 15.03 -3.58
N LEU A 124 9.16 14.05 -3.33
CA LEU A 124 7.78 14.25 -2.94
C LEU A 124 7.67 14.23 -1.43
N SER A 125 7.13 15.29 -0.86
CA SER A 125 6.94 15.51 0.57
C SER A 125 5.54 16.08 0.83
N SER A 126 5.21 16.35 2.08
CA SER A 126 3.89 16.81 2.48
C SER A 126 3.94 18.18 3.17
N ASN A 127 2.77 18.68 3.53
CA ASN A 127 2.60 19.92 4.29
C ASN A 127 2.51 19.68 5.82
N THR A 128 2.92 18.51 6.35
CA THR A 128 3.01 18.27 7.80
C THR A 128 4.29 18.84 8.40
N CYS A 129 4.34 19.00 9.72
CA CYS A 129 5.54 19.44 10.42
C CYS A 129 6.60 18.34 10.62
N LEU A 130 6.30 17.09 10.25
CA LEU A 130 7.22 15.97 10.41
C LEU A 130 8.32 16.02 9.33
N THR A 131 9.54 16.27 9.73
CA THR A 131 10.70 16.33 8.80
C THR A 131 10.86 15.05 7.97
N GLY A 132 10.50 13.90 8.53
CA GLY A 132 10.56 12.61 7.85
C GLY A 132 9.33 12.28 6.99
N ASP A 133 8.38 13.20 6.81
CA ASP A 133 7.20 12.98 5.96
C ASP A 133 7.55 13.11 4.48
N VAL A 134 8.36 12.17 4.03
CA VAL A 134 8.86 12.07 2.65
C VAL A 134 8.26 10.82 2.03
N ILE A 135 7.63 11.00 0.86
CA ILE A 135 6.99 9.89 0.13
C ILE A 135 8.04 9.14 -0.69
N GLY A 136 8.92 9.87 -1.37
CA GLY A 136 10.00 9.29 -2.18
C GLY A 136 10.54 10.25 -3.22
N ASP A 137 11.58 9.81 -3.92
CA ASP A 137 12.18 10.54 -5.02
C ASP A 137 11.69 9.94 -6.35
N TYR A 138 11.20 10.79 -7.25
CA TYR A 138 10.64 10.39 -8.55
C TYR A 138 11.19 11.29 -9.66
N SER A 139 11.21 10.77 -10.87
CA SER A 139 11.49 11.59 -12.05
C SER A 139 10.33 11.58 -13.04
N PHE A 140 10.26 12.63 -13.87
CA PHE A 140 9.19 12.88 -14.83
C PHE A 140 9.77 13.31 -16.17
N GLU A 141 9.05 13.02 -17.25
CA GLU A 141 9.44 13.47 -18.61
C GLU A 141 9.29 14.98 -18.78
N ASN A 142 8.25 15.54 -18.20
CA ASN A 142 7.95 16.97 -18.23
C ASN A 142 8.10 17.58 -16.83
N PRO A 143 8.42 18.88 -16.72
CA PRO A 143 8.49 19.55 -15.44
C PRO A 143 7.11 19.60 -14.78
N ILE A 144 7.07 19.37 -13.48
CA ILE A 144 5.87 19.48 -12.66
C ILE A 144 5.65 20.93 -12.25
N GLN A 145 4.39 21.36 -12.16
CA GLN A 145 3.98 22.70 -11.78
C GLN A 145 3.06 22.69 -10.55
N ILE A 146 3.01 23.80 -9.83
CA ILE A 146 2.03 24.02 -8.76
C ILE A 146 0.63 23.89 -9.34
N GLY A 147 -0.25 23.13 -8.69
CA GLY A 147 -1.59 22.79 -9.13
C GLY A 147 -1.69 21.52 -9.97
N ASP A 148 -0.57 20.92 -10.38
CA ASP A 148 -0.60 19.62 -11.05
C ASP A 148 -1.12 18.53 -10.10
N ARG A 149 -1.84 17.55 -10.67
CA ARG A 149 -2.33 16.40 -9.94
C ARG A 149 -1.49 15.17 -10.22
N LEU A 150 -1.10 14.52 -9.15
CA LEU A 150 -0.37 13.25 -9.16
C LEU A 150 -1.29 12.14 -8.63
N TYR A 151 -1.06 10.90 -9.07
CA TYR A 151 -1.90 9.76 -8.72
C TYR A 151 -1.01 8.61 -8.26
N PHE A 152 -0.98 8.38 -6.95
CA PHE A 152 -0.36 7.18 -6.39
C PHE A 152 -1.26 5.98 -6.66
N GLU A 153 -0.66 4.89 -7.11
CA GLU A 153 -1.35 3.66 -7.47
C GLU A 153 -1.36 2.70 -6.28
N ASP A 154 -2.25 1.72 -6.34
CA ASP A 154 -2.42 0.67 -5.34
C ASP A 154 -2.66 1.19 -3.91
N MET A 155 -3.53 2.20 -3.78
CA MET A 155 -3.82 2.90 -2.54
C MET A 155 -5.12 2.44 -1.85
N ALA A 156 -5.67 1.26 -2.20
CA ALA A 156 -6.94 0.75 -1.65
C ALA A 156 -6.77 -0.17 -0.45
N ILE A 157 -5.56 -0.68 -0.16
CA ILE A 157 -5.34 -1.66 0.91
C ILE A 157 -5.06 -0.94 2.24
N TYR A 158 -3.88 -1.10 2.80
CA TYR A 158 -3.52 -0.52 4.10
C TYR A 158 -3.50 1.02 4.10
N SER A 159 -3.16 1.66 2.99
CA SER A 159 -3.22 3.11 2.86
C SER A 159 -4.60 3.66 3.21
N PHE A 160 -5.67 2.99 2.76
CA PHE A 160 -7.04 3.40 3.03
C PHE A 160 -7.45 3.22 4.50
N VAL A 161 -7.13 2.09 5.14
CA VAL A 161 -7.58 1.77 6.50
C VAL A 161 -6.68 2.34 7.60
N LYS A 162 -5.41 2.63 7.29
CA LYS A 162 -4.45 3.21 8.23
C LYS A 162 -4.45 4.75 8.22
N ASN A 163 -5.29 5.39 7.42
CA ASN A 163 -5.41 6.83 7.38
C ASN A 163 -5.58 7.45 8.76
N ASN A 164 -4.92 8.57 8.99
CA ASN A 164 -5.02 9.30 10.23
C ASN A 164 -5.04 10.82 9.99
N THR A 165 -5.26 11.58 11.04
CA THR A 165 -5.42 13.03 10.99
C THR A 165 -4.34 13.77 11.78
N PHE A 166 -3.12 13.24 11.79
CA PHE A 166 -1.98 13.89 12.43
C PHE A 166 -1.82 15.32 11.90
N ASN A 167 -1.48 16.26 12.75
CA ASN A 167 -1.42 17.70 12.48
C ASN A 167 -2.75 18.34 12.01
N GLY A 168 -3.88 17.64 12.11
CA GLY A 168 -5.16 18.14 11.58
C GLY A 168 -5.29 17.98 10.07
N ILE A 169 -4.43 17.20 9.43
CA ILE A 169 -4.54 16.86 8.00
C ILE A 169 -5.88 16.14 7.77
N GLY A 170 -6.62 16.57 6.74
CA GLY A 170 -7.90 15.97 6.38
C GLY A 170 -7.75 14.58 5.81
N LEU A 171 -8.73 13.71 6.08
CA LEU A 171 -8.83 12.43 5.39
C LEU A 171 -9.20 12.64 3.92
N PRO A 172 -8.66 11.86 2.97
CA PRO A 172 -9.03 11.95 1.57
C PRO A 172 -10.51 11.63 1.36
N SER A 173 -11.21 12.40 0.55
CA SER A 173 -12.57 12.07 0.13
C SER A 173 -12.59 10.79 -0.70
N LEU A 174 -13.65 10.00 -0.55
CA LEU A 174 -13.82 8.72 -1.24
C LEU A 174 -14.68 8.89 -2.48
N TYR A 175 -14.18 8.42 -3.60
CA TYR A 175 -14.90 8.38 -4.86
C TYR A 175 -14.92 6.96 -5.42
N LEU A 176 -16.00 6.60 -6.08
CA LEU A 176 -16.05 5.46 -6.98
C LEU A 176 -15.83 5.95 -8.41
N MET A 177 -14.93 5.28 -9.11
CA MET A 177 -14.70 5.50 -10.53
C MET A 177 -15.32 4.33 -11.30
N ASP A 178 -16.15 4.62 -12.30
CA ASP A 178 -16.74 3.60 -13.16
C ASP A 178 -15.81 3.22 -14.32
N GLU A 179 -16.27 2.27 -15.17
CA GLU A 179 -15.51 1.80 -16.32
C GLU A 179 -15.27 2.88 -17.39
N GLN A 180 -16.08 3.93 -17.40
CA GLN A 180 -15.95 5.09 -18.29
C GLN A 180 -14.98 6.14 -17.74
N GLY A 181 -14.56 6.00 -16.48
CA GLY A 181 -13.67 6.93 -15.77
C GLY A 181 -14.42 8.07 -15.05
N ASP A 182 -15.75 8.01 -15.02
CA ASP A 182 -16.56 8.99 -14.28
C ASP A 182 -16.50 8.72 -12.77
N CYS A 183 -16.28 9.78 -12.00
CA CYS A 183 -16.12 9.70 -10.57
C CYS A 183 -17.36 10.18 -9.82
N SER A 184 -17.89 9.36 -8.91
CA SER A 184 -18.99 9.69 -8.03
C SER A 184 -18.52 9.76 -6.58
N LEU A 185 -18.89 10.84 -5.86
CA LEU A 185 -18.55 11.03 -4.45
C LEU A 185 -19.30 10.02 -3.58
N VAL A 186 -18.57 9.21 -2.82
CA VAL A 186 -19.13 8.29 -1.81
C VAL A 186 -19.16 8.96 -0.44
N LYS A 187 -18.06 9.59 -0.05
CA LYS A 187 -17.95 10.24 1.26
C LYS A 187 -16.92 11.36 1.23
N ALA A 188 -17.31 12.52 1.75
CA ALA A 188 -16.38 13.59 2.07
C ALA A 188 -16.12 13.60 3.58
N PHE A 189 -14.90 13.96 3.96
CA PHE A 189 -14.46 14.16 5.33
C PHE A 189 -14.19 15.64 5.59
N GLY A 190 -14.38 16.08 6.83
CA GLY A 190 -14.17 17.46 7.21
C GLY A 190 -13.72 17.62 8.65
N TYR A 191 -13.72 18.86 9.13
CA TYR A 191 -13.29 19.20 10.49
C TYR A 191 -13.97 18.40 11.59
N GLN A 192 -15.23 18.02 11.40
CA GLN A 192 -15.97 17.25 12.41
C GLN A 192 -15.42 15.83 12.59
N ASP A 193 -14.87 15.22 11.53
CA ASP A 193 -14.23 13.90 11.61
C ASP A 193 -12.94 13.98 12.43
N PHE A 194 -12.18 15.06 12.31
CA PHE A 194 -11.01 15.34 13.15
C PHE A 194 -11.41 15.62 14.60
N LYS A 195 -12.34 16.57 14.81
CA LYS A 195 -12.78 16.98 16.14
C LYS A 195 -13.38 15.82 16.94
N GLY A 196 -14.23 15.00 16.32
CA GLY A 196 -14.92 13.88 16.96
C GLY A 196 -13.97 12.76 17.46
N ARG A 197 -12.71 12.76 17.03
CA ARG A 197 -11.69 11.85 17.57
C ARG A 197 -11.02 12.35 18.83
N LEU A 198 -11.12 13.64 19.13
CA LEU A 198 -10.43 14.31 20.23
C LEU A 198 -11.31 14.61 21.43
N SER A 199 -12.61 14.40 21.32
CA SER A 199 -13.60 14.78 22.35
C SER A 199 -14.59 13.66 22.65
#